data_8a2739f1a93d2375b93727f7bc843f05
#
_entry.id   8a2739f1a93d2375b93727f7bc843f05
#
_cell.length_a   1.000
_cell.length_b   1.000
_cell.length_c   1.000
_cell.angle_alpha   90.00
_cell.angle_beta   90.00
_cell.angle_gamma   90.00
#
_symmetry.space_group_name_H-M   'P 1'
#
loop_
_entity.id
_entity.type
_entity.pdbx_description
1 polymer ?
#
loop_
_entity_poly.entity_id
_entity_poly.type
_entity_poly.pdbx_seq_one_letter_code
_entity_poly.pdbx_strand_id
1 'polypeptide(L)'
;MKNRWSDTDASEFVERYRGIRGEEFALRAYTSRLIGAEPSLVLHGGGNTSIKGTVQNLFGEHVPALFIKASGHDLASMTPQDYVAVDQAYLKRLCGLDDISDEEMVSELRTHLFDHRAPTPSIETPVHAILPGRVVDHTHADAILALTNQPQGEQHIRTALGDDIIVLPYIRPGFELAKQVASAIAAAPQAQAMVWMHHGIIVCGESPRESYERMIDLVSRAEVYLKKSATLSLPRVRETSMEVACQRLSTVAPLIRGRLARMTGDPDRPYRRMVLRPLLTPDVLAFLDTEGARNLVLSPPLTSDHLIRTKILPAWVDEPAYDDETLLANQIDASLKRYAEDYQSYLE
;
A
#
# COMPACT_ATOMS: atom_id res chain seq x y z
N MET A 1 10.94 -12.84 4.19
CA MET A 1 11.15 -11.40 4.52
C MET A 1 12.05 -11.26 5.73
N LYS A 2 12.80 -10.17 5.85
CA LYS A 2 13.69 -9.93 7.01
C LYS A 2 12.95 -9.09 8.06
N ASN A 3 12.93 -9.56 9.31
CA ASN A 3 12.54 -8.72 10.44
C ASN A 3 13.59 -7.61 10.61
N ARG A 4 13.15 -6.34 10.60
CA ARG A 4 13.99 -5.14 10.72
C ARG A 4 13.87 -4.47 12.10
N TRP A 5 13.16 -5.08 13.04
CA TRP A 5 13.13 -4.55 14.42
C TRP A 5 14.52 -4.49 15.00
N SER A 6 14.85 -3.37 15.62
CA SER A 6 16.09 -3.12 16.35
C SER A 6 15.75 -2.44 17.67
N ASP A 7 16.13 -3.03 18.79
CA ASP A 7 15.87 -2.45 20.11
C ASP A 7 16.59 -1.10 20.28
N THR A 8 17.77 -0.94 19.68
CA THR A 8 18.51 0.33 19.69
C THR A 8 17.75 1.41 18.95
N ASP A 9 17.33 1.14 17.68
CA ASP A 9 16.60 2.11 16.87
C ASP A 9 15.24 2.44 17.47
N ALA A 10 14.56 1.45 18.07
CA ALA A 10 13.29 1.63 18.78
C ALA A 10 13.48 2.59 19.97
N SER A 11 14.55 2.40 20.76
CA SER A 11 14.87 3.25 21.91
C SER A 11 15.20 4.68 21.48
N GLU A 12 15.98 4.88 20.42
CA GLU A 12 16.26 6.20 19.85
C GLU A 12 14.99 6.88 19.34
N PHE A 13 14.09 6.11 18.74
CA PHE A 13 12.83 6.63 18.25
C PHE A 13 11.91 7.06 19.40
N VAL A 14 11.88 6.26 20.47
CA VAL A 14 11.14 6.61 21.70
C VAL A 14 11.72 7.89 22.33
N GLU A 15 13.04 8.00 22.50
CA GLU A 15 13.67 9.22 23.03
C GLU A 15 13.27 10.47 22.22
N ARG A 16 13.21 10.35 20.90
CA ARG A 16 12.84 11.47 20.02
C ARG A 16 11.37 11.87 20.12
N TYR A 17 10.46 10.93 20.31
CA TYR A 17 9.02 11.16 20.08
C TYR A 17 8.12 10.92 21.30
N ARG A 18 8.61 10.34 22.43
CA ARG A 18 7.79 10.04 23.61
C ARG A 18 7.07 11.26 24.21
N GLY A 19 7.63 12.46 24.04
CA GLY A 19 7.02 13.71 24.52
C GLY A 19 5.71 14.09 23.82
N ILE A 20 5.33 13.42 22.73
CA ILE A 20 4.17 13.80 21.93
C ILE A 20 2.91 13.08 22.41
N ARG A 21 2.94 11.76 22.51
CA ARG A 21 1.81 10.93 22.97
C ARG A 21 2.25 9.73 23.82
N GLY A 22 3.49 9.78 24.32
CA GLY A 22 4.08 8.70 25.10
C GLY A 22 4.87 7.68 24.28
N GLU A 23 5.51 6.77 25.00
CA GLU A 23 6.41 5.76 24.44
C GLU A 23 5.73 4.83 23.44
N GLU A 24 4.54 4.35 23.78
CA GLU A 24 3.84 3.38 22.96
C GLU A 24 3.45 3.94 21.58
N PHE A 25 3.06 5.21 21.50
CA PHE A 25 2.82 5.87 20.21
C PHE A 25 4.10 6.09 19.42
N ALA A 26 5.23 6.32 20.10
CA ALA A 26 6.52 6.37 19.44
C ALA A 26 6.88 5.00 18.84
N LEU A 27 6.73 3.91 19.59
CA LEU A 27 6.93 2.55 19.09
C LEU A 27 5.94 2.19 17.97
N ARG A 28 4.68 2.63 18.05
CA ARG A 28 3.69 2.44 16.98
C ARG A 28 4.13 3.12 15.67
N ALA A 29 4.61 4.35 15.75
CA ALA A 29 5.13 5.07 14.59
C ALA A 29 6.42 4.43 14.04
N TYR A 30 7.29 3.93 14.92
CA TYR A 30 8.48 3.18 14.53
C TYR A 30 8.13 1.93 13.71
N THR A 31 7.23 1.07 14.21
CA THR A 31 6.82 -0.13 13.48
C THR A 31 6.10 0.20 12.17
N SER A 32 5.31 1.29 12.12
CA SER A 32 4.70 1.76 10.89
C SER A 32 5.74 2.15 9.84
N ARG A 33 6.83 2.80 10.26
CA ARG A 33 7.95 3.10 9.35
C ARG A 33 8.67 1.85 8.87
N LEU A 34 8.83 0.83 9.71
CA LEU A 34 9.42 -0.45 9.28
C LEU A 34 8.57 -1.11 8.20
N ILE A 35 7.24 -1.08 8.34
CA ILE A 35 6.28 -1.58 7.33
C ILE A 35 6.38 -0.73 6.05
N GLY A 36 6.29 0.58 6.17
CA GLY A 36 6.31 1.51 5.03
C GLY A 36 7.63 1.56 4.27
N ALA A 37 8.75 1.22 4.94
CA ALA A 37 10.07 1.12 4.32
C ALA A 37 10.30 -0.18 3.55
N GLU A 38 9.34 -1.11 3.56
CA GLU A 38 9.40 -2.38 2.84
C GLU A 38 8.41 -2.38 1.67
N PRO A 39 8.88 -2.12 0.42
CA PRO A 39 7.99 -2.01 -0.75
C PRO A 39 7.16 -3.26 -1.04
N SER A 40 7.62 -4.45 -0.62
CA SER A 40 6.87 -5.70 -0.78
C SER A 40 5.74 -5.88 0.25
N LEU A 41 5.61 -4.96 1.23
CA LEU A 41 4.48 -4.90 2.16
C LEU A 41 3.45 -3.85 1.74
N VAL A 42 3.90 -2.65 1.42
CA VAL A 42 3.04 -1.53 1.00
C VAL A 42 3.80 -0.57 0.10
N LEU A 43 3.09 0.14 -0.76
CA LEU A 43 3.63 1.22 -1.57
C LEU A 43 2.89 2.53 -1.28
N HIS A 44 3.65 3.62 -1.28
CA HIS A 44 3.19 5.01 -1.33
C HIS A 44 2.21 5.41 -0.22
N GLY A 45 1.03 5.21 -0.19
CA GLY A 45 0.03 5.57 0.82
C GLY A 45 -0.89 4.40 1.16
N GLY A 46 -0.54 3.21 0.63
CA GLY A 46 -1.27 1.98 0.87
C GLY A 46 -1.13 1.45 2.29
N GLY A 47 -1.93 0.43 2.61
CA GLY A 47 -2.01 -0.13 3.94
C GLY A 47 -2.34 0.90 5.02
N ASN A 48 -2.50 0.46 6.22
CA ASN A 48 -2.72 1.34 7.38
C ASN A 48 -2.38 0.67 8.69
N THR A 49 -2.16 1.49 9.70
CA THR A 49 -1.75 1.05 11.02
C THR A 49 -2.50 1.85 12.08
N SER A 50 -2.84 1.21 13.19
CA SER A 50 -3.58 1.85 14.27
C SER A 50 -3.16 1.38 15.66
N ILE A 51 -3.58 2.15 16.67
CA ILE A 51 -3.47 1.79 18.09
C ILE A 51 -4.71 2.28 18.82
N LYS A 52 -5.28 1.46 19.68
CA LYS A 52 -6.37 1.83 20.58
C LYS A 52 -5.83 2.49 21.84
N GLY A 53 -6.49 3.54 22.27
CA GLY A 53 -6.10 4.32 23.43
C GLY A 53 -7.25 5.19 23.94
N THR A 54 -6.92 6.28 24.59
CA THR A 54 -7.92 7.25 25.09
C THR A 54 -7.54 8.67 24.72
N VAL A 55 -8.56 9.53 24.57
CA VAL A 55 -8.44 10.99 24.48
C VAL A 55 -9.08 11.60 25.72
N GLN A 56 -8.41 12.56 26.34
CA GLN A 56 -9.03 13.35 27.41
C GLN A 56 -9.92 14.43 26.79
N ASN A 57 -11.19 14.42 27.13
CA ASN A 57 -12.14 15.44 26.69
C ASN A 57 -12.04 16.73 27.54
N LEU A 58 -12.83 17.75 27.19
CA LEU A 58 -12.84 19.03 27.90
C LEU A 58 -13.30 18.93 29.37
N PHE A 59 -13.97 17.85 29.75
CA PHE A 59 -14.43 17.58 31.11
C PHE A 59 -13.41 16.79 31.94
N GLY A 60 -12.24 16.46 31.36
CA GLY A 60 -11.22 15.65 32.02
C GLY A 60 -11.45 14.13 31.93
N GLU A 61 -12.48 13.68 31.22
CA GLU A 61 -12.83 12.26 31.08
C GLU A 61 -11.98 11.59 30.00
N HIS A 62 -11.57 10.35 30.24
CA HIS A 62 -10.85 9.52 29.27
C HIS A 62 -11.82 8.77 28.37
N VAL A 63 -11.97 9.20 27.14
CA VAL A 63 -12.85 8.60 26.14
C VAL A 63 -12.07 7.63 25.26
N PRO A 64 -12.55 6.37 25.06
CA PRO A 64 -11.92 5.42 24.18
C PRO A 64 -11.78 5.95 22.75
N ALA A 65 -10.58 5.87 22.20
CA ALA A 65 -10.24 6.36 20.87
C ALA A 65 -9.43 5.35 20.08
N LEU A 66 -9.71 5.27 18.79
CA LEU A 66 -8.85 4.62 17.81
C LEU A 66 -7.96 5.68 17.17
N PHE A 67 -6.66 5.50 17.27
CA PHE A 67 -5.66 6.31 16.58
C PHE A 67 -5.21 5.57 15.34
N ILE A 68 -5.51 6.10 14.18
CA ILE A 68 -5.28 5.43 12.89
C ILE A 68 -4.59 6.35 11.89
N LYS A 69 -3.85 5.79 10.95
CA LYS A 69 -3.23 6.50 9.83
C LYS A 69 -4.29 7.25 9.02
N ALA A 70 -4.01 8.50 8.70
CA ALA A 70 -4.84 9.26 7.76
C ALA A 70 -4.79 8.65 6.35
N SER A 71 -5.90 8.77 5.61
CA SER A 71 -6.01 8.29 4.23
C SER A 71 -4.91 8.87 3.35
N GLY A 72 -4.25 8.03 2.56
CA GLY A 72 -3.18 8.42 1.64
C GLY A 72 -1.86 8.88 2.29
N HIS A 73 -1.74 8.86 3.62
CA HIS A 73 -0.48 9.15 4.29
C HIS A 73 0.51 7.99 4.10
N ASP A 74 1.79 8.30 3.91
CA ASP A 74 2.83 7.28 3.69
C ASP A 74 3.34 6.72 5.03
N LEU A 75 3.23 5.40 5.21
CA LEU A 75 3.71 4.72 6.41
C LEU A 75 5.21 4.92 6.65
N ALA A 76 6.03 5.06 5.60
CA ALA A 76 7.46 5.26 5.72
C ALA A 76 7.85 6.58 6.40
N SER A 77 6.94 7.55 6.47
CA SER A 77 7.18 8.87 7.07
C SER A 77 6.44 9.10 8.39
N MET A 78 5.67 8.11 8.89
CA MET A 78 4.81 8.24 10.09
C MET A 78 5.55 8.74 11.32
N THR A 79 4.88 9.63 12.04
CA THR A 79 5.24 10.10 13.39
C THR A 79 4.02 9.96 14.32
N PRO A 80 4.17 10.07 15.65
CA PRO A 80 3.00 9.98 16.55
C PRO A 80 1.91 11.02 16.30
N GLN A 81 2.23 12.16 15.67
CA GLN A 81 1.25 13.20 15.31
C GLN A 81 0.36 12.80 14.14
N ASP A 82 0.83 11.93 13.25
CA ASP A 82 0.15 11.59 12.00
C ASP A 82 -1.02 10.60 12.20
N TYR A 83 -1.20 10.11 13.42
CA TYR A 83 -2.39 9.33 13.78
C TYR A 83 -3.55 10.25 14.11
N VAL A 84 -4.65 10.06 13.41
CA VAL A 84 -5.92 10.75 13.70
C VAL A 84 -6.72 9.96 14.71
N ALA A 85 -7.32 10.64 15.69
CA ALA A 85 -8.11 10.03 16.75
C ALA A 85 -9.60 10.06 16.40
N VAL A 86 -10.25 8.89 16.42
CA VAL A 86 -11.68 8.72 16.13
C VAL A 86 -12.36 8.06 17.33
N ASP A 87 -13.58 8.43 17.64
CA ASP A 87 -14.38 7.83 18.73
C ASP A 87 -14.59 6.33 18.48
N GLN A 88 -13.93 5.50 19.29
CA GLN A 88 -13.98 4.04 19.13
C GLN A 88 -15.35 3.46 19.48
N ALA A 89 -16.05 4.04 20.46
CA ALA A 89 -17.35 3.54 20.84
C ALA A 89 -18.38 3.78 19.72
N TYR A 90 -18.31 4.95 19.08
CA TYR A 90 -19.12 5.26 17.92
C TYR A 90 -18.84 4.32 16.75
N LEU A 91 -17.56 4.10 16.41
CA LEU A 91 -17.16 3.19 15.32
C LEU A 91 -17.73 1.78 15.50
N LYS A 92 -17.70 1.23 16.72
CA LYS A 92 -18.30 -0.08 17.02
C LYS A 92 -19.81 -0.10 16.80
N ARG A 93 -20.50 0.98 17.17
CA ARG A 93 -21.95 1.13 16.92
C ARG A 93 -22.26 1.26 15.44
N LEU A 94 -21.43 2.01 14.69
CA LEU A 94 -21.56 2.17 13.25
C LEU A 94 -21.55 0.80 12.55
N CYS A 95 -20.61 -0.08 12.89
CA CYS A 95 -20.55 -1.45 12.36
C CYS A 95 -21.78 -2.32 12.67
N GLY A 96 -22.63 -1.90 13.61
CA GLY A 96 -23.88 -2.56 13.95
C GLY A 96 -25.08 -2.18 13.06
N LEU A 97 -24.94 -1.19 12.18
CA LEU A 97 -25.99 -0.81 11.22
C LEU A 97 -26.19 -1.87 10.15
N ASP A 98 -27.38 -1.93 9.57
CA ASP A 98 -27.68 -2.90 8.51
C ASP A 98 -26.97 -2.55 7.22
N ASP A 99 -27.00 -1.28 6.81
CA ASP A 99 -26.35 -0.76 5.61
C ASP A 99 -26.18 0.75 5.69
N ILE A 100 -25.10 1.27 5.12
CA ILE A 100 -24.86 2.69 4.83
C ILE A 100 -23.98 2.81 3.60
N SER A 101 -24.08 3.91 2.86
CA SER A 101 -23.16 4.18 1.75
C SER A 101 -21.73 4.48 2.23
N ASP A 102 -20.75 4.25 1.39
CA ASP A 102 -19.35 4.59 1.71
C ASP A 102 -19.18 6.10 1.94
N GLU A 103 -19.95 6.94 1.23
CA GLU A 103 -19.98 8.40 1.43
C GLU A 103 -20.49 8.78 2.82
N GLU A 104 -21.58 8.16 3.26
CA GLU A 104 -22.11 8.35 4.60
C GLU A 104 -21.13 7.86 5.66
N MET A 105 -20.53 6.67 5.46
CA MET A 105 -19.51 6.17 6.38
C MET A 105 -18.32 7.15 6.50
N VAL A 106 -17.80 7.66 5.39
CA VAL A 106 -16.69 8.65 5.43
C VAL A 106 -17.12 9.93 6.12
N SER A 107 -18.36 10.39 5.93
CA SER A 107 -18.92 11.54 6.64
C SER A 107 -18.95 11.29 8.15
N GLU A 108 -19.42 10.11 8.58
CA GLU A 108 -19.46 9.72 9.98
C GLU A 108 -18.08 9.61 10.62
N LEU A 109 -17.11 9.06 9.90
CA LEU A 109 -15.71 9.02 10.36
C LEU A 109 -15.16 10.42 10.62
N ARG A 110 -15.48 11.40 9.76
CA ARG A 110 -15.03 12.79 9.91
C ARG A 110 -15.76 13.51 11.04
N THR A 111 -17.05 13.26 11.22
CA THR A 111 -17.88 13.88 12.27
C THR A 111 -17.45 13.42 13.67
N HIS A 112 -16.89 12.22 13.78
CA HIS A 112 -16.46 11.63 15.06
C HIS A 112 -14.95 11.67 15.28
N LEU A 113 -14.24 12.55 14.55
CA LEU A 113 -12.86 12.92 14.88
C LEU A 113 -12.81 13.74 16.17
N PHE A 114 -11.87 13.46 17.05
CA PHE A 114 -11.62 14.30 18.24
C PHE A 114 -11.03 15.68 17.87
N ASP A 115 -10.35 15.81 16.74
CA ASP A 115 -9.95 17.08 16.14
C ASP A 115 -10.55 17.20 14.73
N HIS A 116 -11.55 18.08 14.57
CA HIS A 116 -12.22 18.30 13.28
C HIS A 116 -11.29 18.81 12.16
N ARG A 117 -10.11 19.33 12.51
CA ARG A 117 -9.09 19.79 11.54
C ARG A 117 -8.19 18.65 11.05
N ALA A 118 -8.24 17.49 11.71
CA ALA A 118 -7.44 16.34 11.30
C ALA A 118 -7.83 15.88 9.89
N PRO A 119 -6.89 15.31 9.14
CA PRO A 119 -7.20 14.74 7.83
C PRO A 119 -8.16 13.55 7.97
N THR A 120 -8.80 13.19 6.86
CA THR A 120 -9.74 12.06 6.81
C THR A 120 -9.04 10.76 7.21
N PRO A 121 -9.61 9.97 8.15
CA PRO A 121 -9.09 8.66 8.51
C PRO A 121 -9.12 7.69 7.33
N SER A 122 -8.36 6.59 7.42
CA SER A 122 -8.48 5.49 6.46
C SER A 122 -9.94 5.00 6.36
N ILE A 123 -10.37 4.60 5.16
CA ILE A 123 -11.70 4.00 4.94
C ILE A 123 -11.89 2.70 5.76
N GLU A 124 -10.81 2.04 6.17
CA GLU A 124 -10.83 0.81 6.97
C GLU A 124 -10.85 1.07 8.49
N THR A 125 -11.03 2.31 8.90
CA THR A 125 -11.12 2.70 10.32
C THR A 125 -12.13 1.85 11.13
N PRO A 126 -13.35 1.54 10.62
CA PRO A 126 -14.30 0.68 11.31
C PRO A 126 -13.76 -0.73 11.55
N VAL A 127 -13.05 -1.31 10.57
CA VAL A 127 -12.40 -2.62 10.71
C VAL A 127 -11.41 -2.63 11.87
N HIS A 128 -10.53 -1.63 11.95
CA HIS A 128 -9.54 -1.52 13.03
C HIS A 128 -10.19 -1.37 14.42
N ALA A 129 -11.35 -0.72 14.48
CA ALA A 129 -12.06 -0.51 15.74
C ALA A 129 -12.63 -1.81 16.33
N ILE A 130 -13.07 -2.75 15.47
CA ILE A 130 -13.73 -4.00 15.88
C ILE A 130 -12.76 -5.16 16.11
N LEU A 131 -11.59 -5.16 15.50
CA LEU A 131 -10.58 -6.21 15.73
C LEU A 131 -10.18 -6.29 17.19
N PRO A 132 -9.88 -7.49 17.74
CA PRO A 132 -9.69 -7.68 19.19
C PRO A 132 -8.42 -7.01 19.71
N GLY A 133 -7.32 -7.06 19.00
CA GLY A 133 -6.02 -6.55 19.44
C GLY A 133 -5.99 -5.03 19.65
N ARG A 134 -5.09 -4.60 20.50
CA ARG A 134 -4.86 -3.17 20.77
C ARG A 134 -4.18 -2.46 19.61
N VAL A 135 -3.29 -3.13 18.93
CA VAL A 135 -2.52 -2.65 17.78
C VAL A 135 -2.91 -3.44 16.55
N VAL A 136 -3.10 -2.76 15.43
CA VAL A 136 -3.53 -3.37 14.17
C VAL A 136 -2.66 -2.88 13.02
N ASP A 137 -2.17 -3.80 12.22
CA ASP A 137 -1.43 -3.56 10.98
C ASP A 137 -2.15 -4.19 9.79
N HIS A 138 -2.35 -3.42 8.74
CA HIS A 138 -2.86 -3.88 7.46
C HIS A 138 -1.89 -3.54 6.34
N THR A 139 -1.62 -4.53 5.48
CA THR A 139 -0.71 -4.39 4.33
C THR A 139 -1.28 -5.06 3.08
N HIS A 140 -0.84 -4.57 1.93
CA HIS A 140 -1.10 -5.18 0.62
C HIS A 140 0.11 -6.01 0.17
N ALA A 141 0.60 -6.88 1.05
CA ALA A 141 1.85 -7.62 0.87
C ALA A 141 1.86 -8.44 -0.43
N ASP A 142 2.89 -8.23 -1.26
CA ASP A 142 3.03 -8.88 -2.57
C ASP A 142 2.91 -10.40 -2.50
N ALA A 143 3.52 -11.02 -1.49
CA ALA A 143 3.48 -12.48 -1.33
C ALA A 143 2.07 -13.00 -1.04
N ILE A 144 1.27 -12.26 -0.26
CA ILE A 144 -0.12 -12.60 0.03
C ILE A 144 -0.96 -12.45 -1.24
N LEU A 145 -0.80 -11.34 -1.95
CA LEU A 145 -1.55 -11.09 -3.19
C LEU A 145 -1.15 -12.04 -4.31
N ALA A 146 0.13 -12.42 -4.41
CA ALA A 146 0.58 -13.45 -5.34
C ALA A 146 -0.10 -14.80 -5.10
N LEU A 147 -0.43 -15.14 -3.86
CA LEU A 147 -1.18 -16.35 -3.53
C LEU A 147 -2.69 -16.18 -3.78
N THR A 148 -3.28 -15.07 -3.34
CA THR A 148 -4.73 -14.86 -3.44
C THR A 148 -5.21 -14.61 -4.87
N ASN A 149 -4.34 -14.07 -5.76
CA ASN A 149 -4.66 -13.77 -7.16
C ASN A 149 -4.48 -14.98 -8.10
N GLN A 150 -4.29 -16.18 -7.56
CA GLN A 150 -4.18 -17.42 -8.33
C GLN A 150 -5.46 -18.24 -8.26
N PRO A 151 -5.69 -19.16 -9.21
CA PRO A 151 -6.69 -20.20 -9.05
C PRO A 151 -6.47 -20.95 -7.74
N GLN A 152 -7.53 -21.24 -6.97
CA GLN A 152 -7.46 -21.88 -5.66
C GLN A 152 -6.65 -21.07 -4.61
N GLY A 153 -6.65 -19.73 -4.73
CA GLY A 153 -5.88 -18.84 -3.86
C GLY A 153 -6.14 -19.06 -2.36
N GLU A 154 -7.38 -19.32 -1.94
CA GLU A 154 -7.68 -19.65 -0.55
C GLU A 154 -6.95 -20.92 -0.07
N GLN A 155 -6.89 -21.96 -0.90
CA GLN A 155 -6.16 -23.19 -0.57
C GLN A 155 -4.66 -22.92 -0.45
N HIS A 156 -4.09 -22.08 -1.31
CA HIS A 156 -2.70 -21.66 -1.21
C HIS A 156 -2.43 -20.91 0.09
N ILE A 157 -3.30 -19.99 0.47
CA ILE A 157 -3.19 -19.24 1.74
C ILE A 157 -3.25 -20.19 2.93
N ARG A 158 -4.23 -21.10 3.01
CA ARG A 158 -4.34 -22.08 4.11
C ARG A 158 -3.12 -23.00 4.18
N THR A 159 -2.61 -23.44 3.04
CA THR A 159 -1.40 -24.27 3.00
C THR A 159 -0.15 -23.50 3.46
N ALA A 160 -0.03 -22.22 3.09
CA ALA A 160 1.11 -21.40 3.45
C ALA A 160 1.08 -20.92 4.91
N LEU A 161 -0.09 -20.50 5.39
CA LEU A 161 -0.25 -19.79 6.66
C LEU A 161 -0.90 -20.63 7.76
N GLY A 162 -1.57 -21.74 7.41
CA GLY A 162 -2.32 -22.59 8.36
C GLY A 162 -3.78 -22.17 8.49
N ASP A 163 -4.51 -22.91 9.34
CA ASP A 163 -5.96 -22.76 9.51
C ASP A 163 -6.35 -21.80 10.63
N ASP A 164 -5.37 -21.27 11.39
CA ASP A 164 -5.60 -20.38 12.53
C ASP A 164 -5.91 -18.93 12.10
N ILE A 165 -5.88 -18.66 10.80
CA ILE A 165 -6.20 -17.35 10.22
C ILE A 165 -7.58 -17.37 9.57
N ILE A 166 -8.27 -16.25 9.65
CA ILE A 166 -9.53 -16.05 8.92
C ILE A 166 -9.18 -15.71 7.47
N VAL A 167 -9.86 -16.35 6.51
CA VAL A 167 -9.79 -16.00 5.10
C VAL A 167 -11.17 -15.54 4.65
N LEU A 168 -11.28 -14.29 4.21
CA LEU A 168 -12.52 -13.74 3.63
C LEU A 168 -12.40 -13.64 2.11
N PRO A 169 -13.51 -13.87 1.38
CA PRO A 169 -13.56 -13.61 -0.06
C PRO A 169 -13.26 -12.14 -0.35
N TYR A 170 -13.10 -11.80 -1.63
CA TYR A 170 -12.97 -10.39 -2.00
C TYR A 170 -14.22 -9.61 -1.65
N ILE A 171 -14.03 -8.56 -0.89
CA ILE A 171 -15.06 -7.59 -0.55
C ILE A 171 -14.45 -6.21 -0.80
N ARG A 172 -15.20 -5.34 -1.47
CA ARG A 172 -14.74 -3.96 -1.70
C ARG A 172 -14.46 -3.27 -0.37
N PRO A 173 -13.31 -2.59 -0.23
CA PRO A 173 -13.02 -1.79 0.95
C PRO A 173 -14.12 -0.75 1.19
N GLY A 174 -14.68 -0.75 2.41
CA GLY A 174 -15.78 0.11 2.78
C GLY A 174 -16.62 -0.49 3.91
N PHE A 175 -17.87 -0.08 4.01
CA PHE A 175 -18.75 -0.51 5.08
C PHE A 175 -19.04 -2.02 5.04
N GLU A 176 -19.27 -2.59 3.86
CA GLU A 176 -19.54 -4.02 3.72
C GLU A 176 -18.38 -4.88 4.23
N LEU A 177 -17.12 -4.49 3.95
CA LEU A 177 -15.95 -5.17 4.48
C LEU A 177 -15.95 -5.14 6.02
N ALA A 178 -16.27 -4.01 6.63
CA ALA A 178 -16.32 -3.89 8.09
C ALA A 178 -17.39 -4.83 8.70
N LYS A 179 -18.55 -4.98 8.07
CA LYS A 179 -19.60 -5.93 8.51
C LYS A 179 -19.14 -7.38 8.43
N GLN A 180 -18.53 -7.76 7.32
CA GLN A 180 -18.04 -9.13 7.13
C GLN A 180 -16.93 -9.47 8.12
N VAL A 181 -16.01 -8.52 8.37
CA VAL A 181 -14.98 -8.68 9.40
C VAL A 181 -15.60 -8.81 10.79
N ALA A 182 -16.62 -7.99 11.14
CA ALA A 182 -17.32 -8.10 12.41
C ALA A 182 -17.94 -9.49 12.60
N SER A 183 -18.61 -10.02 11.58
CA SER A 183 -19.20 -11.35 11.61
C SER A 183 -18.15 -12.46 11.76
N ALA A 184 -17.04 -12.33 11.03
CA ALA A 184 -15.95 -13.30 11.07
C ALA A 184 -15.25 -13.34 12.43
N ILE A 185 -15.00 -12.17 13.05
CA ILE A 185 -14.41 -12.06 14.39
C ILE A 185 -15.38 -12.59 15.46
N ALA A 186 -16.68 -12.36 15.32
CA ALA A 186 -17.67 -12.92 16.24
C ALA A 186 -17.67 -14.45 16.22
N ALA A 187 -17.43 -15.07 15.05
CA ALA A 187 -17.31 -16.52 14.89
C ALA A 187 -15.95 -17.08 15.37
N ALA A 188 -14.88 -16.28 15.30
CA ALA A 188 -13.51 -16.69 15.68
C ALA A 188 -12.80 -15.57 16.49
N PRO A 189 -13.23 -15.29 17.74
CA PRO A 189 -12.76 -14.13 18.51
C PRO A 189 -11.27 -14.19 18.91
N GLN A 190 -10.64 -15.36 18.80
CA GLN A 190 -9.22 -15.55 19.09
C GLN A 190 -8.31 -15.32 17.86
N ALA A 191 -8.90 -15.12 16.68
CA ALA A 191 -8.12 -14.90 15.47
C ALA A 191 -7.33 -13.57 15.56
N GLN A 192 -6.02 -13.67 15.30
CA GLN A 192 -5.11 -12.53 15.36
C GLN A 192 -4.62 -12.07 13.98
N ALA A 193 -5.07 -12.77 12.93
CA ALA A 193 -4.76 -12.45 11.56
C ALA A 193 -5.93 -12.82 10.64
N MET A 194 -6.08 -12.05 9.56
CA MET A 194 -7.08 -12.29 8.54
C MET A 194 -6.49 -11.94 7.17
N VAL A 195 -6.75 -12.79 6.18
CA VAL A 195 -6.44 -12.50 4.77
C VAL A 195 -7.74 -12.16 4.05
N TRP A 196 -7.73 -11.05 3.34
CA TRP A 196 -8.78 -10.65 2.43
C TRP A 196 -8.34 -10.97 1.01
N MET A 197 -9.04 -11.92 0.37
CA MET A 197 -8.70 -12.37 -0.98
C MET A 197 -8.64 -11.18 -1.94
N HIS A 198 -7.61 -11.13 -2.76
CA HIS A 198 -7.35 -10.06 -3.75
C HIS A 198 -7.17 -8.65 -3.16
N HIS A 199 -6.97 -8.53 -1.83
CA HIS A 199 -6.83 -7.24 -1.16
C HIS A 199 -5.55 -7.17 -0.31
N GLY A 200 -5.39 -8.06 0.67
CA GLY A 200 -4.23 -8.01 1.55
C GLY A 200 -4.36 -8.84 2.83
N ILE A 201 -3.54 -8.50 3.80
CA ILE A 201 -3.52 -9.14 5.13
C ILE A 201 -3.64 -8.09 6.23
N ILE A 202 -4.41 -8.41 7.27
CA ILE A 202 -4.51 -7.63 8.49
C ILE A 202 -4.12 -8.50 9.68
N VAL A 203 -3.38 -7.95 10.61
CA VAL A 203 -2.96 -8.61 11.86
C VAL A 203 -3.22 -7.70 13.04
N CYS A 204 -3.40 -8.30 14.22
CA CYS A 204 -3.52 -7.56 15.46
C CYS A 204 -2.60 -8.14 16.54
N GLY A 205 -2.27 -7.32 17.52
CA GLY A 205 -1.46 -7.68 18.69
C GLY A 205 -1.71 -6.73 19.85
N GLU A 206 -1.13 -7.03 21.01
CA GLU A 206 -1.24 -6.19 22.19
C GLU A 206 -0.18 -5.08 22.23
N SER A 207 0.91 -5.23 21.47
CA SER A 207 1.97 -4.23 21.35
C SER A 207 2.36 -3.96 19.89
N PRO A 208 2.98 -2.79 19.60
CA PRO A 208 3.48 -2.47 18.26
C PRO A 208 4.48 -3.52 17.74
N ARG A 209 5.36 -4.03 18.59
CA ARG A 209 6.32 -5.06 18.23
C ARG A 209 5.64 -6.36 17.87
N GLU A 210 4.73 -6.83 18.69
CA GLU A 210 4.02 -8.09 18.48
C GLU A 210 3.24 -8.09 17.15
N SER A 211 2.50 -7.04 16.87
CA SER A 211 1.75 -6.90 15.62
C SER A 211 2.69 -6.87 14.40
N TYR A 212 3.76 -6.10 14.46
CA TYR A 212 4.78 -6.04 13.41
C TYR A 212 5.43 -7.41 13.17
N GLU A 213 5.92 -8.08 14.23
CA GLU A 213 6.60 -9.38 14.12
C GLU A 213 5.65 -10.44 13.55
N ARG A 214 4.36 -10.42 13.92
CA ARG A 214 3.33 -11.30 13.33
C ARG A 214 3.14 -11.05 11.85
N MET A 215 3.08 -9.78 11.43
CA MET A 215 3.01 -9.42 10.01
C MET A 215 4.20 -10.00 9.24
N ILE A 216 5.42 -9.80 9.74
CA ILE A 216 6.64 -10.29 9.11
C ILE A 216 6.68 -11.82 9.06
N ASP A 217 6.26 -12.51 10.12
CA ASP A 217 6.20 -13.98 10.14
C ASP A 217 5.26 -14.52 9.06
N LEU A 218 4.01 -14.05 9.05
CA LEU A 218 3.00 -14.53 8.10
C LEU A 218 3.40 -14.27 6.65
N VAL A 219 3.90 -13.06 6.35
CA VAL A 219 4.36 -12.75 4.99
C VAL A 219 5.60 -13.58 4.62
N SER A 220 6.53 -13.80 5.55
CA SER A 220 7.69 -14.68 5.31
C SER A 220 7.27 -16.12 4.99
N ARG A 221 6.25 -16.64 5.65
CA ARG A 221 5.69 -17.99 5.37
C ARG A 221 5.10 -18.04 3.96
N ALA A 222 4.36 -17.02 3.54
CA ALA A 222 3.86 -16.90 2.17
C ALA A 222 5.00 -16.86 1.14
N GLU A 223 6.08 -16.08 1.39
CA GLU A 223 7.26 -16.04 0.52
C GLU A 223 7.96 -17.41 0.40
N VAL A 224 8.09 -18.13 1.52
CA VAL A 224 8.70 -19.48 1.53
C VAL A 224 7.86 -20.45 0.70
N TYR A 225 6.53 -20.38 0.84
CA TYR A 225 5.62 -21.21 0.06
C TYR A 225 5.73 -20.89 -1.44
N LEU A 226 5.71 -19.61 -1.83
CA LEU A 226 5.86 -19.18 -3.22
C LEU A 226 7.18 -19.68 -3.81
N LYS A 227 8.30 -19.53 -3.11
CA LYS A 227 9.62 -20.00 -3.58
C LYS A 227 9.67 -21.50 -3.80
N LYS A 228 8.97 -22.30 -2.99
CA LYS A 228 8.89 -23.75 -3.17
C LYS A 228 7.98 -24.15 -4.32
N SER A 229 6.95 -23.37 -4.58
CA SER A 229 5.93 -23.66 -5.59
C SER A 229 6.24 -23.06 -6.97
N ALA A 230 7.19 -22.12 -7.05
CA ALA A 230 7.56 -21.46 -8.31
C ALA A 230 8.25 -22.45 -9.23
N THR A 231 7.57 -22.78 -10.33
CA THR A 231 8.08 -23.69 -11.38
C THR A 231 8.49 -22.96 -12.65
N LEU A 232 8.17 -21.68 -12.78
CA LEU A 232 8.41 -20.91 -14.00
C LEU A 232 9.68 -20.05 -13.85
N SER A 233 10.65 -20.29 -14.73
CA SER A 233 11.76 -19.38 -14.98
C SER A 233 11.51 -18.71 -16.32
N LEU A 234 11.38 -17.38 -16.33
CA LEU A 234 11.26 -16.62 -17.57
C LEU A 234 12.66 -16.49 -18.19
N PRO A 235 12.88 -17.02 -19.41
CA PRO A 235 14.19 -16.93 -20.04
C PRO A 235 14.50 -15.48 -20.40
N ARG A 236 15.75 -15.07 -20.20
CA ARG A 236 16.26 -13.81 -20.74
C ARG A 236 16.51 -13.94 -22.22
N VAL A 237 15.98 -13.03 -23.01
CA VAL A 237 16.19 -12.96 -24.47
C VAL A 237 17.24 -11.94 -24.86
N ARG A 238 17.69 -11.11 -23.89
CA ARG A 238 18.74 -10.10 -24.03
C ARG A 238 19.48 -9.94 -22.70
N GLU A 239 20.61 -9.25 -22.76
CA GLU A 239 21.35 -8.83 -21.58
C GLU A 239 21.77 -7.36 -21.74
N THR A 240 20.96 -6.46 -21.19
CA THR A 240 21.20 -5.02 -21.25
C THR A 240 22.09 -4.60 -20.09
N SER A 241 23.32 -4.17 -20.39
CA SER A 241 24.22 -3.64 -19.35
C SER A 241 23.73 -2.30 -18.81
N MET A 242 24.14 -1.96 -17.59
CA MET A 242 23.83 -0.65 -16.98
C MET A 242 24.38 0.50 -17.81
N GLU A 243 25.55 0.35 -18.41
CA GLU A 243 26.18 1.35 -19.28
C GLU A 243 25.30 1.65 -20.50
N VAL A 244 24.85 0.60 -21.21
CA VAL A 244 23.94 0.72 -22.36
C VAL A 244 22.61 1.36 -21.93
N ALA A 245 22.07 0.96 -20.79
CA ALA A 245 20.83 1.53 -20.27
C ALA A 245 20.97 3.04 -19.95
N CYS A 246 22.08 3.46 -19.35
CA CYS A 246 22.37 4.88 -19.08
C CYS A 246 22.55 5.68 -20.39
N GLN A 247 23.22 5.11 -21.38
CA GLN A 247 23.37 5.75 -22.70
C GLN A 247 21.99 5.95 -23.36
N ARG A 248 21.15 4.91 -23.40
CA ARG A 248 19.78 4.99 -23.93
C ARG A 248 18.92 6.01 -23.17
N LEU A 249 19.04 6.08 -21.85
CA LEU A 249 18.35 7.07 -21.04
C LEU A 249 18.72 8.51 -21.43
N SER A 250 19.99 8.78 -21.76
CA SER A 250 20.44 10.11 -22.17
C SER A 250 19.76 10.60 -23.45
N THR A 251 19.38 9.70 -24.35
CA THR A 251 18.62 10.00 -25.57
C THR A 251 17.12 10.10 -25.28
N VAL A 252 16.57 9.15 -24.52
CA VAL A 252 15.11 9.06 -24.27
C VAL A 252 14.59 10.17 -23.35
N ALA A 253 15.35 10.52 -22.31
CA ALA A 253 14.87 11.46 -21.28
C ALA A 253 14.55 12.86 -21.82
N PRO A 254 15.36 13.51 -22.69
CA PRO A 254 15.03 14.78 -23.30
C PRO A 254 13.75 14.70 -24.16
N LEU A 255 13.59 13.62 -24.93
CA LEU A 255 12.41 13.40 -25.78
C LEU A 255 11.11 13.35 -24.96
N ILE A 256 11.10 12.54 -23.88
CA ILE A 256 9.95 12.43 -22.99
C ILE A 256 9.68 13.76 -22.28
N ARG A 257 10.71 14.41 -21.73
CA ARG A 257 10.56 15.69 -21.03
C ARG A 257 10.02 16.79 -21.91
N GLY A 258 10.45 16.83 -23.18
CA GLY A 258 9.94 17.80 -24.16
C GLY A 258 8.44 17.64 -24.40
N ARG A 259 7.96 16.39 -24.53
CA ARG A 259 6.55 16.08 -24.77
C ARG A 259 5.65 16.32 -23.57
N LEU A 260 6.18 16.15 -22.37
CA LEU A 260 5.46 16.40 -21.12
C LEU A 260 5.51 17.88 -20.68
N ALA A 261 6.32 18.72 -21.35
CA ALA A 261 6.36 20.13 -21.06
C ALA A 261 5.06 20.82 -21.49
N ARG A 262 4.51 21.66 -20.61
CA ARG A 262 3.27 22.40 -20.88
C ARG A 262 3.58 23.90 -20.95
N MET A 263 3.03 24.59 -21.93
CA MET A 263 3.08 26.05 -21.99
C MET A 263 2.29 26.64 -20.81
N THR A 264 2.85 27.64 -20.17
CA THR A 264 2.23 28.30 -19.01
C THR A 264 1.48 29.58 -19.39
N GLY A 265 1.83 30.19 -20.53
CA GLY A 265 1.37 31.51 -20.93
C GLY A 265 2.15 32.66 -20.24
N ASP A 266 3.07 32.33 -19.31
CA ASP A 266 3.95 33.31 -18.64
C ASP A 266 5.24 33.48 -19.44
N PRO A 267 5.58 34.69 -19.92
CA PRO A 267 6.81 34.93 -20.68
C PRO A 267 8.09 34.62 -19.90
N ASP A 268 8.10 34.83 -18.59
CA ASP A 268 9.26 34.56 -17.73
C ASP A 268 9.44 33.08 -17.42
N ARG A 269 8.37 32.31 -17.51
CA ARG A 269 8.35 30.85 -17.27
C ARG A 269 7.53 30.13 -18.34
N PRO A 270 7.95 30.16 -19.60
CA PRO A 270 7.11 29.74 -20.74
C PRO A 270 6.70 28.25 -20.68
N TYR A 271 7.43 27.43 -19.93
CA TYR A 271 7.12 26.00 -19.80
C TYR A 271 7.11 25.52 -18.36
N ARG A 272 6.08 24.77 -17.99
CA ARG A 272 6.08 23.88 -16.84
C ARG A 272 6.70 22.55 -17.27
N ARG A 273 7.92 22.29 -16.80
CA ARG A 273 8.68 21.08 -17.14
C ARG A 273 8.50 20.02 -16.07
N MET A 274 8.55 18.73 -16.49
CA MET A 274 8.54 17.59 -15.60
C MET A 274 9.96 17.15 -15.25
N VAL A 275 10.13 16.66 -14.01
CA VAL A 275 11.34 15.95 -13.58
C VAL A 275 11.10 14.47 -13.78
N LEU A 276 11.96 13.80 -14.55
CA LEU A 276 11.96 12.36 -14.71
C LEU A 276 12.83 11.73 -13.61
N ARG A 277 12.31 10.70 -12.98
CA ARG A 277 13.06 9.85 -12.04
C ARG A 277 13.24 8.47 -12.67
N PRO A 278 14.42 8.15 -13.18
CA PRO A 278 14.66 6.84 -13.80
C PRO A 278 14.74 5.74 -12.73
N LEU A 279 14.19 4.58 -13.03
CA LEU A 279 14.34 3.34 -12.27
C LEU A 279 15.28 2.41 -13.06
N LEU A 280 16.58 2.65 -12.97
CA LEU A 280 17.62 1.82 -13.56
C LEU A 280 18.26 0.99 -12.45
N THR A 281 17.75 -0.24 -12.26
CA THR A 281 18.36 -1.23 -11.37
C THR A 281 18.63 -2.51 -12.14
N PRO A 282 19.59 -3.35 -11.71
CA PRO A 282 19.85 -4.64 -12.35
C PRO A 282 18.59 -5.52 -12.47
N ASP A 283 17.71 -5.50 -11.45
CA ASP A 283 16.48 -6.30 -11.43
C ASP A 283 15.47 -5.81 -12.46
N VAL A 284 15.30 -4.48 -12.60
CA VAL A 284 14.42 -3.88 -13.62
C VAL A 284 14.92 -4.20 -15.02
N LEU A 285 16.23 -4.08 -15.28
CA LEU A 285 16.82 -4.42 -16.57
C LEU A 285 16.67 -5.92 -16.86
N ALA A 286 16.96 -6.76 -15.87
CA ALA A 286 16.80 -8.20 -15.99
C ALA A 286 15.36 -8.59 -16.35
N PHE A 287 14.37 -7.94 -15.71
CA PHE A 287 12.95 -8.15 -16.00
C PHE A 287 12.60 -7.70 -17.43
N LEU A 288 13.02 -6.51 -17.85
CA LEU A 288 12.76 -5.99 -19.21
C LEU A 288 13.41 -6.82 -20.31
N ASP A 289 14.48 -7.55 -19.99
CA ASP A 289 15.19 -8.45 -20.90
C ASP A 289 14.58 -9.87 -20.95
N THR A 290 13.49 -10.16 -20.19
CA THR A 290 12.85 -11.47 -20.23
C THR A 290 11.85 -11.59 -21.37
N GLU A 291 11.65 -12.82 -21.86
CA GLU A 291 10.57 -13.13 -22.78
C GLU A 291 9.20 -12.83 -22.15
N GLY A 292 8.34 -12.14 -22.88
CA GLY A 292 7.00 -11.82 -22.40
C GLY A 292 6.92 -10.65 -21.39
N ALA A 293 8.02 -9.95 -21.09
CA ALA A 293 8.03 -8.80 -20.17
C ALA A 293 6.93 -7.79 -20.48
N ARG A 294 6.69 -7.49 -21.77
CA ARG A 294 5.59 -6.60 -22.20
C ARG A 294 4.24 -7.05 -21.68
N ASN A 295 3.90 -8.32 -21.82
CA ASN A 295 2.60 -8.85 -21.42
C ASN A 295 2.42 -8.80 -19.89
N LEU A 296 3.50 -9.04 -19.14
CA LEU A 296 3.49 -8.94 -17.68
C LEU A 296 3.34 -7.50 -17.21
N VAL A 297 4.07 -6.56 -17.82
CA VAL A 297 3.98 -5.11 -17.48
C VAL A 297 2.61 -4.54 -17.82
N LEU A 298 1.98 -4.97 -18.90
CA LEU A 298 0.65 -4.52 -19.33
C LEU A 298 -0.49 -5.35 -18.73
N SER A 299 -0.22 -6.21 -17.76
CA SER A 299 -1.26 -6.83 -16.94
C SER A 299 -1.66 -5.89 -15.79
N PRO A 300 -2.89 -6.05 -15.24
CA PRO A 300 -3.29 -5.28 -14.07
C PRO A 300 -2.29 -5.43 -12.91
N PRO A 301 -2.07 -4.37 -12.12
CA PRO A 301 -1.12 -4.40 -11.02
C PRO A 301 -1.51 -5.43 -9.96
N LEU A 302 -0.52 -6.02 -9.30
CA LEU A 302 -0.72 -7.02 -8.26
C LEU A 302 -1.44 -6.43 -7.04
N THR A 303 -1.16 -5.18 -6.71
CA THR A 303 -1.71 -4.49 -5.53
C THR A 303 -2.49 -3.24 -5.90
N SER A 304 -3.45 -2.85 -5.06
CA SER A 304 -4.22 -1.60 -5.20
C SER A 304 -3.38 -0.34 -4.93
N ASP A 305 -2.20 -0.46 -4.34
CA ASP A 305 -1.33 0.67 -3.99
C ASP A 305 -0.93 1.51 -5.22
N HIS A 306 -0.78 0.85 -6.37
CA HIS A 306 -0.47 1.54 -7.63
C HIS A 306 -1.55 2.55 -8.01
N LEU A 307 -2.83 2.27 -7.71
CA LEU A 307 -3.95 3.17 -8.02
C LEU A 307 -3.93 4.46 -7.20
N ILE A 308 -3.30 4.45 -6.03
CA ILE A 308 -3.24 5.61 -5.13
C ILE A 308 -2.36 6.72 -5.71
N ARG A 309 -1.24 6.38 -6.34
CA ARG A 309 -0.22 7.32 -6.77
C ARG A 309 0.15 7.25 -8.25
N THR A 310 -0.07 6.12 -8.88
CA THR A 310 0.26 5.88 -10.29
C THR A 310 -1.00 5.58 -11.09
N LYS A 311 -0.83 5.29 -12.36
CA LYS A 311 -1.92 4.81 -13.21
C LYS A 311 -1.95 3.29 -13.20
N ILE A 312 -3.06 2.72 -13.67
CA ILE A 312 -3.28 1.27 -13.67
C ILE A 312 -2.23 0.51 -14.49
N LEU A 313 -1.83 1.06 -15.64
CA LEU A 313 -0.82 0.48 -16.53
C LEU A 313 0.25 1.53 -16.85
N PRO A 314 1.49 1.12 -17.14
CA PRO A 314 2.52 2.02 -17.66
C PRO A 314 2.39 2.24 -19.16
N ALA A 315 2.94 3.33 -19.68
CA ALA A 315 3.18 3.47 -21.10
C ALA A 315 4.32 2.55 -21.54
N TRP A 316 4.12 1.81 -22.63
CA TRP A 316 5.11 0.88 -23.17
C TRP A 316 5.52 1.29 -24.58
N VAL A 317 6.83 1.38 -24.85
CA VAL A 317 7.40 1.58 -26.17
C VAL A 317 7.97 0.26 -26.64
N ASP A 318 7.40 -0.30 -27.70
CA ASP A 318 7.82 -1.58 -28.22
C ASP A 318 9.02 -1.41 -29.15
N GLU A 319 10.06 -2.25 -28.98
CA GLU A 319 11.28 -2.24 -29.78
C GLU A 319 11.82 -0.83 -30.09
N PRO A 320 12.21 -0.03 -29.05
CA PRO A 320 12.62 1.35 -29.28
C PRO A 320 13.82 1.48 -30.20
N ALA A 321 13.71 2.32 -31.21
CA ALA A 321 14.74 2.56 -32.22
C ALA A 321 15.82 3.54 -31.69
N TYR A 322 16.68 3.07 -30.78
CA TYR A 322 17.66 3.91 -30.10
C TYR A 322 18.70 4.58 -31.04
N ASP A 323 18.92 3.99 -32.23
CA ASP A 323 19.88 4.47 -33.23
C ASP A 323 19.26 5.44 -34.26
N ASP A 324 17.93 5.66 -34.21
CA ASP A 324 17.17 6.61 -35.03
C ASP A 324 16.30 7.51 -34.14
N GLU A 325 16.77 8.70 -33.85
CA GLU A 325 16.09 9.66 -32.96
C GLU A 325 14.70 10.05 -33.47
N THR A 326 14.53 10.17 -34.80
CA THR A 326 13.24 10.55 -35.39
C THR A 326 12.22 9.43 -35.22
N LEU A 327 12.62 8.19 -35.53
CA LEU A 327 11.77 7.02 -35.36
C LEU A 327 11.44 6.80 -33.88
N LEU A 328 12.43 6.89 -33.00
CA LEU A 328 12.24 6.78 -31.55
C LEU A 328 11.25 7.84 -31.04
N ALA A 329 11.38 9.08 -31.50
CA ALA A 329 10.46 10.16 -31.17
C ALA A 329 9.01 9.83 -31.57
N ASN A 330 8.79 9.32 -32.77
CA ASN A 330 7.49 8.91 -33.26
C ASN A 330 6.92 7.71 -32.47
N GLN A 331 7.75 6.75 -32.10
CA GLN A 331 7.35 5.60 -31.25
C GLN A 331 6.90 6.06 -29.85
N ILE A 332 7.62 7.02 -29.26
CA ILE A 332 7.23 7.61 -27.96
C ILE A 332 5.88 8.33 -28.10
N ASP A 333 5.69 9.15 -29.16
CA ASP A 333 4.43 9.87 -29.39
C ASP A 333 3.24 8.91 -29.55
N ALA A 334 3.41 7.85 -30.31
CA ALA A 334 2.39 6.84 -30.52
C ALA A 334 2.05 6.09 -29.22
N SER A 335 3.07 5.78 -28.41
CA SER A 335 2.89 5.13 -27.11
C SER A 335 2.14 6.03 -26.12
N LEU A 336 2.53 7.31 -26.00
CA LEU A 336 1.88 8.26 -25.11
C LEU A 336 0.44 8.53 -25.51
N LYS A 337 0.15 8.62 -26.83
CA LYS A 337 -1.21 8.78 -27.34
C LYS A 337 -2.09 7.59 -26.96
N ARG A 338 -1.65 6.37 -27.25
CA ARG A 338 -2.36 5.14 -26.87
C ARG A 338 -2.61 5.08 -25.38
N TYR A 339 -1.57 5.33 -24.58
CA TYR A 339 -1.69 5.34 -23.12
C TYR A 339 -2.77 6.33 -22.63
N ALA A 340 -2.86 7.52 -23.23
CA ALA A 340 -3.86 8.51 -22.87
C ALA A 340 -5.29 8.05 -23.26
N GLU A 341 -5.44 7.43 -24.42
CA GLU A 341 -6.71 6.87 -24.91
C GLU A 341 -7.18 5.70 -24.03
N ASP A 342 -6.29 4.76 -23.71
CA ASP A 342 -6.58 3.61 -22.84
C ASP A 342 -6.96 4.08 -21.42
N TYR A 343 -6.27 5.10 -20.89
CA TYR A 343 -6.59 5.64 -19.58
C TYR A 343 -7.92 6.39 -19.57
N GLN A 344 -8.26 7.11 -20.62
CA GLN A 344 -9.56 7.78 -20.73
C GLN A 344 -10.70 6.76 -20.76
N SER A 345 -10.53 5.69 -21.54
CA SER A 345 -11.52 4.57 -21.60
C SER A 345 -11.69 3.84 -20.27
N TYR A 346 -10.63 3.79 -19.44
CA TYR A 346 -10.68 3.23 -18.09
C TYR A 346 -11.50 4.11 -17.13
N LEU A 347 -11.51 5.43 -17.33
CA LEU A 347 -12.25 6.36 -16.47
C LEU A 347 -13.76 6.43 -16.79
N GLU A 348 -14.16 6.04 -18.00
CA GLU A 348 -15.57 5.96 -18.46
C GLU A 348 -16.25 4.67 -18.00
#